data_f9d3e5be026e55934af8d76c4e35dd1a
#
_entry.id   f9d3e5be026e55934af8d76c4e35dd1a
#
_cell.length_a   1.000
_cell.length_b   1.000
_cell.length_c   1.000
_cell.angle_alpha   90.00
_cell.angle_beta   90.00
_cell.angle_gamma   90.00
#
_symmetry.space_group_name_H-M   'P 1'
#
loop_
_entity.id
_entity.type
_entity.pdbx_description
1 polymer ?
#
loop_
_entity_poly.entity_id
_entity_poly.type
_entity_poly.pdbx_seq_one_letter_code
_entity_poly.pdbx_strand_id
1 'polypeptide(L)'
;MKEILFLAHRAPFPPDRGDKIRSFHILRHLAARARVYLVAFADDPRDLHPAAEYRALVDECVIVPRTKSRPRAALEALATAQPLSVTAFAHRGVERAVRDILARRPIEAIYVYSGQMAQYLPVAGPRTIMDFVDLDSAKFAAYAEDAQGITRWMMQREARMLAAFEREVAGRVDASLFVSEA
;
A
#
# COMPACT_ATOMS: atom_id res chain seq x y z
N MET A 1 7.13 -19.73 -15.14
CA MET A 1 6.65 -18.34 -15.35
C MET A 1 6.87 -17.63 -14.02
N LYS A 2 7.38 -16.39 -14.03
CA LYS A 2 7.65 -15.63 -12.79
C LYS A 2 6.38 -15.45 -11.97
N GLU A 3 6.52 -15.42 -10.64
CA GLU A 3 5.41 -15.20 -9.72
C GLU A 3 5.62 -13.91 -8.93
N ILE A 4 4.62 -13.03 -8.93
CA ILE A 4 4.68 -11.69 -8.35
C ILE A 4 3.54 -11.52 -7.35
N LEU A 5 3.86 -11.06 -6.14
CA LEU A 5 2.88 -10.58 -5.19
C LEU A 5 2.68 -9.06 -5.39
N PHE A 6 1.44 -8.64 -5.66
CA PHE A 6 1.08 -7.24 -5.84
C PHE A 6 0.28 -6.76 -4.62
N LEU A 7 0.85 -5.82 -3.87
CA LEU A 7 0.21 -5.20 -2.71
C LEU A 7 -0.30 -3.82 -3.07
N ALA A 8 -1.60 -3.57 -2.90
CA ALA A 8 -2.18 -2.26 -3.18
C ALA A 8 -3.02 -1.74 -2.02
N HIS A 9 -2.88 -0.45 -1.71
CA HIS A 9 -3.68 0.19 -0.66
C HIS A 9 -5.18 0.29 -0.99
N ARG A 10 -5.53 0.08 -2.26
CA ARG A 10 -6.90 -0.03 -2.79
C ARG A 10 -6.96 -1.06 -3.90
N ALA A 11 -8.11 -1.74 -4.01
CA ALA A 11 -8.38 -2.60 -5.14
C ALA A 11 -8.22 -1.81 -6.46
N PRO A 12 -7.38 -2.27 -7.41
CA PRO A 12 -7.08 -1.51 -8.62
C PRO A 12 -8.24 -1.48 -9.63
N PHE A 13 -9.38 -2.07 -9.30
CA PHE A 13 -10.54 -2.15 -10.18
C PHE A 13 -11.87 -1.92 -9.43
N PRO A 14 -12.89 -1.35 -10.14
CA PRO A 14 -12.79 -0.80 -11.50
C PRO A 14 -11.83 0.40 -11.52
N PRO A 15 -11.14 0.68 -12.65
CA PRO A 15 -10.21 1.81 -12.78
C PRO A 15 -10.97 3.12 -13.03
N ASP A 16 -11.72 3.58 -12.03
CA ASP A 16 -12.65 4.70 -12.08
C ASP A 16 -12.10 6.01 -11.51
N ARG A 17 -10.86 5.99 -10.98
CA ARG A 17 -10.17 7.19 -10.47
C ARG A 17 -8.64 7.04 -10.53
N GLY A 18 -7.92 8.16 -10.43
CA GLY A 18 -6.50 8.27 -10.79
C GLY A 18 -5.58 7.22 -10.17
N ASP A 19 -5.67 6.99 -8.85
CA ASP A 19 -4.87 5.99 -8.15
C ASP A 19 -5.19 4.55 -8.59
N LYS A 20 -6.48 4.24 -8.82
CA LYS A 20 -6.91 2.94 -9.35
C LYS A 20 -6.52 2.75 -10.82
N ILE A 21 -6.63 3.79 -11.64
CA ILE A 21 -6.23 3.74 -13.06
C ILE A 21 -4.76 3.35 -13.18
N ARG A 22 -3.87 4.04 -12.46
CA ARG A 22 -2.43 3.75 -12.51
C ARG A 22 -2.11 2.35 -12.00
N SER A 23 -2.60 1.97 -10.82
CA SER A 23 -2.36 0.64 -10.25
C SER A 23 -2.94 -0.48 -11.13
N PHE A 24 -4.09 -0.25 -11.77
CA PHE A 24 -4.70 -1.19 -12.73
C PHE A 24 -3.81 -1.41 -13.97
N HIS A 25 -3.29 -0.35 -14.57
CA HIS A 25 -2.43 -0.49 -15.74
C HIS A 25 -1.12 -1.19 -15.42
N ILE A 26 -0.54 -0.93 -14.24
CA ILE A 26 0.65 -1.65 -13.76
C ILE A 26 0.32 -3.13 -13.55
N LEU A 27 -0.77 -3.44 -12.83
CA LEU A 27 -1.23 -4.80 -12.60
C LEU A 27 -1.42 -5.56 -13.92
N ARG A 28 -2.12 -4.97 -14.88
CA ARG A 28 -2.37 -5.55 -16.20
C ARG A 28 -1.06 -5.81 -16.97
N HIS A 29 -0.10 -4.88 -16.89
CA HIS A 29 1.21 -5.04 -17.51
C HIS A 29 1.99 -6.21 -16.91
N LEU A 30 1.97 -6.36 -15.58
CA LEU A 30 2.61 -7.47 -14.87
C LEU A 30 1.91 -8.80 -15.17
N ALA A 31 0.58 -8.83 -15.16
CA ALA A 31 -0.22 -10.02 -15.43
C ALA A 31 -0.02 -10.58 -16.86
N ALA A 32 0.33 -9.73 -17.82
CA ALA A 32 0.68 -10.18 -19.16
C ALA A 32 2.04 -10.91 -19.23
N ARG A 33 2.86 -10.88 -18.17
CA ARG A 33 4.25 -11.38 -18.16
C ARG A 33 4.57 -12.35 -17.02
N ALA A 34 3.73 -12.39 -16.00
CA ALA A 34 3.94 -13.16 -14.79
C ALA A 34 2.60 -13.63 -14.20
N ARG A 35 2.63 -14.62 -13.34
CA ARG A 35 1.51 -14.96 -12.47
C ARG A 35 1.44 -13.93 -11.35
N VAL A 36 0.27 -13.33 -11.15
CA VAL A 36 0.12 -12.26 -10.17
C VAL A 36 -0.86 -12.67 -9.07
N TYR A 37 -0.44 -12.46 -7.84
CA TYR A 37 -1.21 -12.64 -6.62
C TYR A 37 -1.50 -11.25 -6.05
N LEU A 38 -2.76 -10.84 -6.03
CA LEU A 38 -3.17 -9.52 -5.57
C LEU A 38 -3.65 -9.58 -4.13
N VAL A 39 -3.11 -8.69 -3.29
CA VAL A 39 -3.66 -8.38 -1.96
C VAL A 39 -3.93 -6.88 -1.87
N ALA A 40 -5.18 -6.50 -1.63
CA ALA A 40 -5.59 -5.11 -1.61
C ALA A 40 -6.67 -4.83 -0.56
N PHE A 41 -6.87 -3.54 -0.25
CA PHE A 41 -8.02 -3.10 0.52
C PHE A 41 -9.21 -2.74 -0.38
N ALA A 42 -10.41 -2.99 0.13
CA ALA A 42 -11.65 -2.41 -0.40
C ALA A 42 -11.89 -1.05 0.27
N ASP A 43 -12.09 -0.01 -0.52
CA ASP A 43 -12.56 1.29 -0.06
C ASP A 43 -14.09 1.39 -0.15
N ASP A 44 -14.68 0.68 -1.11
CA ASP A 44 -16.12 0.59 -1.36
C ASP A 44 -16.56 -0.88 -1.24
N PRO A 45 -17.78 -1.18 -0.74
CA PRO A 45 -18.30 -2.54 -0.71
C PRO A 45 -18.28 -3.26 -2.07
N ARG A 46 -18.40 -2.53 -3.17
CA ARG A 46 -18.32 -3.06 -4.55
C ARG A 46 -16.94 -3.63 -4.87
N ASP A 47 -15.88 -3.11 -4.25
CA ASP A 47 -14.51 -3.59 -4.45
C ASP A 47 -14.32 -5.06 -3.96
N LEU A 48 -15.17 -5.52 -3.02
CA LEU A 48 -15.13 -6.90 -2.50
C LEU A 48 -15.60 -7.95 -3.53
N HIS A 49 -16.35 -7.52 -4.53
CA HIS A 49 -16.92 -8.38 -5.56
C HIS A 49 -16.52 -7.90 -6.97
N PRO A 50 -15.23 -7.94 -7.31
CA PRO A 50 -14.80 -7.49 -8.62
C PRO A 50 -15.42 -8.34 -9.73
N ALA A 51 -15.71 -7.71 -10.86
CA ALA A 51 -16.23 -8.39 -12.04
C ALA A 51 -15.28 -9.50 -12.51
N ALA A 52 -15.83 -10.53 -13.14
CA ALA A 52 -15.08 -11.72 -13.55
C ALA A 52 -13.88 -11.38 -14.46
N GLU A 53 -14.02 -10.39 -15.33
CA GLU A 53 -12.96 -9.90 -16.21
C GLU A 53 -11.72 -9.38 -15.43
N TYR A 54 -11.91 -8.72 -14.29
CA TYR A 54 -10.83 -8.26 -13.44
C TYR A 54 -10.20 -9.39 -12.63
N ARG A 55 -11.02 -10.32 -12.14
CA ARG A 55 -10.52 -11.51 -11.43
C ARG A 55 -9.68 -12.40 -12.33
N ALA A 56 -10.01 -12.49 -13.62
CA ALA A 56 -9.27 -13.27 -14.60
C ALA A 56 -7.86 -12.71 -14.89
N LEU A 57 -7.56 -11.48 -14.49
CA LEU A 57 -6.23 -10.90 -14.65
C LEU A 57 -5.19 -11.45 -13.67
N VAL A 58 -5.63 -12.03 -12.55
CA VAL A 58 -4.75 -12.45 -11.46
C VAL A 58 -5.02 -13.91 -11.08
N ASP A 59 -3.97 -14.62 -10.66
CA ASP A 59 -4.08 -16.03 -10.23
C ASP A 59 -4.76 -16.17 -8.87
N GLU A 60 -4.57 -15.23 -7.97
CA GLU A 60 -5.25 -15.14 -6.68
C GLU A 60 -5.56 -13.68 -6.36
N CYS A 61 -6.77 -13.42 -5.84
CA CYS A 61 -7.23 -12.08 -5.50
C CYS A 61 -7.80 -12.07 -4.09
N VAL A 62 -7.10 -11.40 -3.17
CA VAL A 62 -7.53 -11.20 -1.79
C VAL A 62 -7.82 -9.73 -1.57
N ILE A 63 -9.09 -9.38 -1.39
CA ILE A 63 -9.51 -8.01 -1.09
C ILE A 63 -10.11 -7.99 0.31
N VAL A 64 -9.57 -7.12 1.16
CA VAL A 64 -9.92 -7.02 2.58
C VAL A 64 -10.63 -5.69 2.83
N PRO A 65 -11.80 -5.67 3.50
CA PRO A 65 -12.47 -4.43 3.81
C PRO A 65 -11.67 -3.58 4.79
N ARG A 66 -11.60 -2.28 4.55
CA ARG A 66 -10.96 -1.33 5.45
C ARG A 66 -11.93 -0.92 6.57
N THR A 67 -11.91 -1.65 7.68
CA THR A 67 -12.86 -1.50 8.79
C THR A 67 -12.34 -0.66 9.95
N LYS A 68 -11.03 -0.31 9.98
CA LYS A 68 -10.45 0.44 11.10
C LYS A 68 -10.95 1.89 11.10
N SER A 69 -11.58 2.32 12.22
CA SER A 69 -12.03 3.68 12.38
C SER A 69 -10.86 4.66 12.59
N ARG A 70 -11.03 5.91 12.15
CA ARG A 70 -10.00 6.97 12.31
C ARG A 70 -9.58 7.21 13.77
N PRO A 71 -10.51 7.28 14.76
CA PRO A 71 -10.11 7.44 16.17
C PRO A 71 -9.25 6.28 16.69
N ARG A 72 -9.60 5.03 16.32
CA ARG A 72 -8.81 3.86 16.70
C ARG A 72 -7.40 3.90 16.08
N ALA A 73 -7.30 4.25 14.80
CA ALA A 73 -6.02 4.40 14.13
C ALA A 73 -5.16 5.50 14.76
N ALA A 74 -5.78 6.63 15.16
CA ALA A 74 -5.08 7.72 15.84
C ALA A 74 -4.55 7.32 17.21
N LEU A 75 -5.35 6.61 18.03
CA LEU A 75 -4.91 6.10 19.32
C LEU A 75 -3.76 5.12 19.18
N GLU A 76 -3.85 4.20 18.22
CA GLU A 76 -2.80 3.23 17.92
C GLU A 76 -1.53 3.91 17.42
N ALA A 77 -1.64 4.92 16.54
CA ALA A 77 -0.53 5.71 16.04
C ALA A 77 0.23 6.46 17.16
N LEU A 78 -0.50 6.94 18.17
CA LEU A 78 0.10 7.59 19.34
C LEU A 78 0.79 6.55 20.24
N ALA A 79 0.13 5.42 20.51
CA ALA A 79 0.64 4.37 21.39
C ALA A 79 1.89 3.66 20.82
N THR A 80 1.97 3.52 19.50
CA THR A 80 3.06 2.80 18.81
C THR A 80 4.12 3.72 18.22
N ALA A 81 3.95 5.04 18.34
CA ALA A 81 4.79 6.04 17.70
C ALA A 81 4.94 5.82 16.17
N GLN A 82 3.87 5.35 15.51
CA GLN A 82 3.81 5.12 14.07
C GLN A 82 3.04 6.24 13.36
N PRO A 83 3.22 6.43 12.04
CA PRO A 83 2.38 7.34 11.25
C PRO A 83 0.92 6.91 11.30
N LEU A 84 -0.01 7.87 11.40
CA LEU A 84 -1.44 7.60 11.33
C LEU A 84 -1.84 6.97 10.00
N SER A 85 -1.25 7.44 8.90
CA SER A 85 -1.49 6.93 7.55
C SER A 85 -1.11 5.45 7.42
N VAL A 86 -0.08 4.99 8.12
CA VAL A 86 0.34 3.57 8.15
C VAL A 86 -0.58 2.76 9.04
N THR A 87 -0.85 3.23 10.28
CA THR A 87 -1.70 2.51 11.23
C THR A 87 -3.15 2.39 10.75
N ALA A 88 -3.65 3.35 9.97
CA ALA A 88 -4.98 3.28 9.36
C ALA A 88 -5.15 2.11 8.39
N PHE A 89 -4.05 1.63 7.81
CA PHE A 89 -4.01 0.46 6.93
C PHE A 89 -3.47 -0.81 7.61
N ALA A 90 -3.19 -0.80 8.91
CA ALA A 90 -2.79 -2.00 9.62
C ALA A 90 -3.98 -2.95 9.80
N HIS A 91 -3.92 -4.17 9.22
CA HIS A 91 -5.01 -5.15 9.24
C HIS A 91 -4.48 -6.58 9.22
N ARG A 92 -4.88 -7.38 10.23
CA ARG A 92 -4.43 -8.78 10.39
C ARG A 92 -4.81 -9.69 9.21
N GLY A 93 -5.91 -9.39 8.51
CA GLY A 93 -6.33 -10.16 7.33
C GLY A 93 -5.37 -9.99 6.16
N VAL A 94 -4.85 -8.78 5.94
CA VAL A 94 -3.83 -8.51 4.91
C VAL A 94 -2.51 -9.18 5.28
N GLU A 95 -2.06 -9.00 6.53
CA GLU A 95 -0.84 -9.65 7.04
C GLU A 95 -0.88 -11.18 6.86
N ARG A 96 -2.02 -11.80 7.20
CA ARG A 96 -2.22 -13.23 7.00
C ARG A 96 -2.18 -13.61 5.53
N ALA A 97 -2.90 -12.90 4.65
CA ALA A 97 -2.94 -13.18 3.23
C ALA A 97 -1.55 -13.10 2.59
N VAL A 98 -0.77 -12.08 2.93
CA VAL A 98 0.62 -11.92 2.45
C VAL A 98 1.48 -13.10 2.90
N ARG A 99 1.46 -13.43 4.19
CA ARG A 99 2.21 -14.55 4.75
C ARG A 99 1.84 -15.89 4.11
N ASP A 100 0.54 -16.15 3.95
CA ASP A 100 0.02 -17.40 3.40
C ASP A 100 0.39 -17.56 1.92
N ILE A 101 0.37 -16.47 1.13
CA ILE A 101 0.82 -16.49 -0.26
C ILE A 101 2.33 -16.76 -0.32
N LEU A 102 3.13 -16.04 0.45
CA LEU A 102 4.59 -16.24 0.50
C LEU A 102 4.98 -17.65 0.95
N ALA A 103 4.19 -18.27 1.83
CA ALA A 103 4.45 -19.64 2.28
C ALA A 103 4.08 -20.71 1.24
N ARG A 104 3.08 -20.44 0.38
CA ARG A 104 2.56 -21.42 -0.58
C ARG A 104 3.10 -21.26 -2.00
N ARG A 105 3.65 -20.10 -2.33
CA ARG A 105 4.04 -19.73 -3.70
C ARG A 105 5.51 -19.32 -3.77
N PRO A 106 6.22 -19.69 -4.84
CA PRO A 106 7.61 -19.28 -5.06
C PRO A 106 7.63 -17.84 -5.61
N ILE A 107 7.22 -16.88 -4.80
CA ILE A 107 7.18 -15.47 -5.19
C ILE A 107 8.61 -14.97 -5.43
N GLU A 108 8.89 -14.49 -6.63
CA GLU A 108 10.20 -13.95 -7.02
C GLU A 108 10.31 -12.45 -6.75
N ALA A 109 9.18 -11.73 -6.82
CA ALA A 109 9.15 -10.30 -6.56
C ALA A 109 7.85 -9.87 -5.86
N ILE A 110 7.96 -8.81 -5.04
CA ILE A 110 6.83 -8.12 -4.42
C ILE A 110 6.77 -6.71 -5.01
N TYR A 111 5.66 -6.37 -5.64
CA TYR A 111 5.36 -5.00 -6.07
C TYR A 111 4.43 -4.34 -5.07
N VAL A 112 4.89 -3.28 -4.44
CA VAL A 112 4.13 -2.56 -3.41
C VAL A 112 3.66 -1.22 -3.97
N TYR A 113 2.37 -1.02 -4.03
CA TYR A 113 1.75 0.21 -4.50
C TYR A 113 1.23 1.04 -3.33
N SER A 114 1.84 2.20 -3.12
CA SER A 114 1.64 3.16 -2.03
C SER A 114 2.33 2.80 -0.71
N GLY A 115 2.93 3.81 -0.07
CA GLY A 115 3.77 3.68 1.13
C GLY A 115 3.14 2.91 2.27
N GLN A 116 1.82 3.08 2.51
CA GLN A 116 1.09 2.41 3.59
C GLN A 116 1.16 0.89 3.52
N MET A 117 1.36 0.31 2.32
CA MET A 117 1.43 -1.15 2.15
C MET A 117 2.81 -1.73 2.48
N ALA A 118 3.85 -0.90 2.60
CA ALA A 118 5.20 -1.34 2.94
C ALA A 118 5.31 -2.00 4.33
N GLN A 119 4.36 -1.74 5.24
CA GLN A 119 4.27 -2.40 6.54
C GLN A 119 4.07 -3.92 6.45
N TYR A 120 3.65 -4.44 5.29
CA TYR A 120 3.42 -5.87 5.05
C TYR A 120 4.59 -6.58 4.38
N LEU A 121 5.67 -5.87 4.10
CA LEU A 121 6.88 -6.46 3.53
C LEU A 121 7.55 -7.41 4.51
N PRO A 122 7.99 -8.58 4.07
CA PRO A 122 8.80 -9.47 4.89
C PRO A 122 10.17 -8.83 5.18
N VAL A 123 10.80 -9.26 6.26
CA VAL A 123 12.15 -8.79 6.65
C VAL A 123 13.20 -9.24 5.63
N ALA A 124 13.01 -10.43 5.05
CA ALA A 124 13.88 -11.00 4.00
C ALA A 124 13.03 -11.85 3.05
N GLY A 125 13.51 -12.05 1.84
CA GLY A 125 12.83 -12.92 0.86
C GLY A 125 12.88 -12.38 -0.58
N PRO A 126 11.73 -12.32 -1.26
CA PRO A 126 11.65 -11.92 -2.67
C PRO A 126 12.17 -10.50 -2.91
N ARG A 127 12.61 -10.24 -4.14
CA ARG A 127 12.95 -8.90 -4.59
C ARG A 127 11.76 -7.94 -4.41
N THR A 128 12.00 -6.77 -3.85
CA THR A 128 10.94 -5.82 -3.51
C THR A 128 11.06 -4.53 -4.31
N ILE A 129 9.95 -4.14 -4.94
CA ILE A 129 9.81 -2.89 -5.68
C ILE A 129 8.76 -2.05 -4.99
N MET A 130 9.17 -0.91 -4.43
CA MET A 130 8.27 0.03 -3.76
C MET A 130 7.91 1.18 -4.69
N ASP A 131 6.65 1.28 -5.06
CA ASP A 131 6.07 2.43 -5.74
C ASP A 131 5.40 3.33 -4.70
N PHE A 132 6.09 4.38 -4.31
CA PHE A 132 5.56 5.33 -3.34
C PHE A 132 4.38 6.13 -3.91
N VAL A 133 4.30 6.27 -5.23
CA VAL A 133 3.39 7.15 -5.95
C VAL A 133 3.78 8.60 -5.68
N ASP A 134 3.40 9.13 -4.52
CA ASP A 134 3.79 10.44 -4.00
C ASP A 134 4.49 10.28 -2.65
N LEU A 135 5.33 11.25 -2.28
CA LEU A 135 5.86 11.33 -0.92
C LEU A 135 4.81 11.94 0.01
N ASP A 136 4.10 11.07 0.74
CA ASP A 136 3.07 11.52 1.69
C ASP A 136 3.65 12.44 2.78
N SER A 137 4.90 12.23 3.19
CA SER A 137 5.59 13.13 4.13
C SER A 137 5.68 14.57 3.64
N ALA A 138 6.03 14.79 2.36
CA ALA A 138 6.09 16.12 1.75
C ALA A 138 4.70 16.75 1.67
N LYS A 139 3.68 15.97 1.32
CA LYS A 139 2.29 16.42 1.28
C LYS A 139 1.78 16.88 2.64
N PHE A 140 2.04 16.11 3.70
CA PHE A 140 1.66 16.52 5.06
C PHE A 140 2.47 17.71 5.55
N ALA A 141 3.74 17.87 5.14
CA ALA A 141 4.53 19.06 5.43
C ALA A 141 3.91 20.32 4.80
N ALA A 142 3.52 20.25 3.52
CA ALA A 142 2.82 21.34 2.85
C ALA A 142 1.49 21.68 3.53
N TYR A 143 0.67 20.68 3.89
CA TYR A 143 -0.58 20.95 4.64
C TYR A 143 -0.35 21.59 6.01
N ALA A 144 0.79 21.36 6.64
CA ALA A 144 1.12 21.99 7.92
C ALA A 144 1.44 23.47 7.78
N GLU A 145 1.85 23.97 6.60
CA GLU A 145 2.12 25.38 6.36
C GLU A 145 0.84 26.22 6.49
N ASP A 146 -0.26 25.71 5.92
CA ASP A 146 -1.56 26.39 5.91
C ASP A 146 -2.40 26.13 7.18
N ALA A 147 -2.01 25.14 7.99
CA ALA A 147 -2.74 24.75 9.19
C ALA A 147 -2.34 25.58 10.42
N GLN A 148 -3.24 25.66 11.43
CA GLN A 148 -3.01 26.37 12.68
C GLN A 148 -3.31 25.47 13.90
N GLY A 149 -2.75 25.84 15.05
CA GLY A 149 -3.03 25.22 16.34
C GLY A 149 -2.75 23.70 16.34
N ILE A 150 -3.69 22.94 16.89
CA ILE A 150 -3.56 21.46 17.02
C ILE A 150 -3.47 20.77 15.66
N THR A 151 -4.15 21.28 14.64
CA THR A 151 -4.11 20.71 13.29
C THR A 151 -2.70 20.80 12.69
N ARG A 152 -2.03 21.96 12.83
CA ARG A 152 -0.64 22.14 12.41
C ARG A 152 0.28 21.15 13.10
N TRP A 153 0.16 21.00 14.42
CA TRP A 153 0.95 20.05 15.18
C TRP A 153 0.75 18.60 14.69
N MET A 154 -0.52 18.22 14.43
CA MET A 154 -0.83 16.88 13.90
C MET A 154 -0.21 16.64 12.53
N MET A 155 -0.31 17.62 11.60
CA MET A 155 0.27 17.51 10.26
C MET A 155 1.80 17.44 10.31
N GLN A 156 2.44 18.26 11.15
CA GLN A 156 3.90 18.23 11.35
C GLN A 156 4.37 16.90 11.96
N ARG A 157 3.61 16.35 12.92
CA ARG A 157 3.91 15.03 13.48
C ARG A 157 3.84 13.97 12.39
N GLU A 158 2.75 13.95 11.64
CA GLU A 158 2.55 12.97 10.56
C GLU A 158 3.64 13.08 9.51
N ALA A 159 3.97 14.27 9.04
CA ALA A 159 5.05 14.52 8.08
C ALA A 159 6.39 13.93 8.56
N ARG A 160 6.78 14.20 9.83
CA ARG A 160 8.04 13.68 10.39
C ARG A 160 8.03 12.15 10.51
N MET A 161 6.92 11.57 10.96
CA MET A 161 6.79 10.13 11.14
C MET A 161 6.83 9.42 9.79
N LEU A 162 6.12 9.95 8.78
CA LEU A 162 6.13 9.41 7.43
C LEU A 162 7.51 9.53 6.78
N ALA A 163 8.20 10.67 6.91
CA ALA A 163 9.54 10.85 6.37
C ALA A 163 10.56 9.85 6.96
N ALA A 164 10.41 9.49 8.23
CA ALA A 164 11.24 8.45 8.86
C ALA A 164 10.89 7.06 8.29
N PHE A 165 9.61 6.74 8.19
CA PHE A 165 9.11 5.49 7.64
C PHE A 165 9.48 5.30 6.15
N GLU A 166 9.27 6.33 5.32
CA GLU A 166 9.61 6.32 3.89
C GLU A 166 11.11 6.09 3.67
N ARG A 167 11.98 6.74 4.46
CA ARG A 167 13.43 6.52 4.40
C ARG A 167 13.82 5.11 4.83
N GLU A 168 13.22 4.59 5.90
CA GLU A 168 13.45 3.21 6.34
C GLU A 168 13.07 2.21 5.24
N VAL A 169 11.88 2.38 4.65
CA VAL A 169 11.41 1.53 3.56
C VAL A 169 12.33 1.62 2.35
N ALA A 170 12.68 2.84 1.91
CA ALA A 170 13.56 3.05 0.76
C ALA A 170 14.95 2.42 0.97
N GLY A 171 15.44 2.37 2.20
CA GLY A 171 16.74 1.76 2.53
C GLY A 171 16.75 0.24 2.53
N ARG A 172 15.58 -0.43 2.54
CA ARG A 172 15.47 -1.89 2.60
C ARG A 172 14.85 -2.56 1.37
N VAL A 173 14.34 -1.78 0.42
CA VAL A 173 13.78 -2.30 -0.83
C VAL A 173 14.81 -2.28 -1.95
N ASP A 174 14.64 -3.16 -2.96
CA ASP A 174 15.58 -3.26 -4.09
C ASP A 174 15.41 -2.12 -5.11
N ALA A 175 14.22 -1.52 -5.18
CA ALA A 175 13.94 -0.38 -6.03
C ALA A 175 12.81 0.48 -5.47
N SER A 176 12.95 1.80 -5.61
CA SER A 176 11.93 2.81 -5.28
C SER A 176 11.49 3.55 -6.53
N LEU A 177 10.17 3.70 -6.71
CA LEU A 177 9.55 4.40 -7.83
C LEU A 177 8.75 5.59 -7.34
N PHE A 178 8.80 6.69 -8.08
CA PHE A 178 8.04 7.93 -7.84
C PHE A 178 7.40 8.38 -9.15
N VAL A 179 6.32 9.19 -9.08
CA VAL A 179 5.62 9.69 -10.29
C VAL A 179 6.24 10.97 -10.84
N SER A 180 7.07 11.68 -10.07
CA SER A 180 7.75 12.90 -10.48
C SER A 180 9.19 12.91 -9.99
N GLU A 181 10.05 13.62 -10.72
CA GLU A 181 11.34 14.05 -10.17
C GLU A 181 11.06 15.10 -9.09
N ALA A 182 11.64 14.93 -7.91
CA ALA A 182 11.51 15.86 -6.79
C ALA A 182 12.44 17.08 -7.00
#